data_5f5f880de9d102b129cf37c70a106164
#
_entry.id   5f5f880de9d102b129cf37c70a106164
#
_cell.length_a   1.000
_cell.length_b   1.000
_cell.length_c   1.000
_cell.angle_alpha   90.00
_cell.angle_beta   90.00
_cell.angle_gamma   90.00
#
_symmetry.space_group_name_H-M   'P 1'
#
loop_
_entity.id
_entity.type
_entity.pdbx_description
1 polymer ?
#
loop_
_entity_poly.entity_id
_entity_poly.type
_entity_poly.pdbx_seq_one_letter_code
_entity_poly.pdbx_strand_id
1 'polypeptide(L)'
;AAEVKWRPFSVTFVNKGAGSNNQNQGMLADGRFENLRDIQVQEEMIEEFLADKELDEGVLEKVLEHNKNYNRIAEEQEDISRNVIWSIKEMQWDNLFNYGEKNKISFENLNGIIGIFGKNYSGKSSIVDSALYSIFNDTSKGERKNVHIINQNKDQARGRIDIQVGENLYRITRDLAKNTSNLNKVSAKVELDFAVFDGTEWQPLNGTTRNQTDANIRRHFGTIEDFLLTSMASQMDSLSFVKEGSTKRKEILAKFLDLDLFDA
;
A
#
# COMPACT_ATOMS: atom_id res chain seq x y z
N ALA A 1 -14.24 18.50 -27.35
CA ALA A 1 -13.30 17.43 -26.97
C ALA A 1 -11.90 18.04 -26.97
N ALA A 2 -11.26 18.15 -25.80
CA ALA A 2 -9.88 18.60 -25.71
C ALA A 2 -8.97 17.36 -25.80
N GLU A 3 -8.17 17.31 -26.84
CA GLU A 3 -7.15 16.30 -27.02
C GLU A 3 -6.07 16.45 -25.94
N VAL A 4 -5.93 15.46 -25.09
CA VAL A 4 -4.84 15.40 -24.09
C VAL A 4 -3.58 14.95 -24.82
N LYS A 5 -2.66 15.88 -25.11
CA LYS A 5 -1.36 15.55 -25.65
C LYS A 5 -0.43 15.08 -24.51
N TRP A 6 -0.13 13.82 -24.50
CA TRP A 6 0.86 13.21 -23.61
C TRP A 6 2.28 13.57 -24.06
N ARG A 7 3.10 14.10 -23.14
CA ARG A 7 4.55 14.24 -23.35
C ARG A 7 5.26 13.40 -22.30
N PRO A 8 6.05 12.40 -22.71
CA PRO A 8 6.86 11.64 -21.78
C PRO A 8 8.04 12.51 -21.28
N PHE A 9 8.21 12.56 -19.96
CA PHE A 9 9.42 13.08 -19.34
C PHE A 9 10.29 11.90 -18.91
N SER A 10 11.54 11.90 -19.33
CA SER A 10 12.56 11.01 -18.80
C SER A 10 13.31 11.72 -17.69
N VAL A 11 13.28 11.16 -16.46
CA VAL A 11 14.14 11.61 -15.37
C VAL A 11 15.35 10.70 -15.33
N THR A 12 16.53 11.23 -15.72
CA THR A 12 17.79 10.52 -15.56
C THR A 12 18.36 10.88 -14.18
N PHE A 13 18.43 9.94 -13.27
CA PHE A 13 19.17 10.09 -12.04
C PHE A 13 20.67 10.06 -12.34
N VAL A 14 21.33 11.21 -12.31
CA VAL A 14 22.79 11.30 -12.38
C VAL A 14 23.31 11.16 -10.96
N ASN A 15 23.84 9.98 -10.63
CA ASN A 15 24.57 9.75 -9.40
C ASN A 15 25.97 10.40 -9.53
N LYS A 16 26.13 11.63 -9.04
CA LYS A 16 27.47 12.22 -8.86
C LYS A 16 28.08 11.63 -7.61
N GLY A 17 28.87 10.58 -7.77
CA GLY A 17 29.65 10.00 -6.72
C GLY A 17 30.63 11.02 -6.13
N ALA A 18 30.40 11.41 -4.89
CA ALA A 18 31.46 11.94 -4.05
C ALA A 18 32.06 10.72 -3.33
N GLY A 19 33.36 10.50 -3.54
CA GLY A 19 34.07 9.38 -2.94
C GLY A 19 34.00 9.40 -1.42
N SER A 20 33.55 8.32 -0.87
CA SER A 20 33.79 7.91 0.51
C SER A 20 33.75 6.38 0.51
N ASN A 21 34.86 5.77 0.92
CA ASN A 21 35.00 4.37 1.17
C ASN A 21 33.95 3.91 2.20
N ASN A 22 32.93 3.25 1.76
CA ASN A 22 32.05 2.43 2.61
C ASN A 22 31.76 1.12 1.89
N GLN A 23 32.37 0.08 2.41
CA GLN A 23 32.22 -1.32 1.93
C GLN A 23 30.77 -1.85 2.03
N ASN A 24 29.87 -1.10 2.65
CA ASN A 24 28.44 -1.48 2.80
C ASN A 24 27.52 -1.02 1.64
N GLN A 25 28.05 -0.34 0.59
CA GLN A 25 27.24 0.07 -0.57
C GLN A 25 27.08 -1.03 -1.63
N GLY A 26 27.81 -2.13 -1.54
CA GLY A 26 27.73 -3.25 -2.50
C GLY A 26 26.44 -4.06 -2.39
N MET A 27 25.89 -4.20 -1.18
CA MET A 27 24.72 -5.04 -0.92
C MET A 27 23.40 -4.49 -1.49
N LEU A 28 23.25 -3.18 -1.56
CA LEU A 28 22.01 -2.54 -2.07
C LEU A 28 21.93 -2.50 -3.61
N ALA A 29 23.01 -2.80 -4.32
CA ALA A 29 23.07 -2.67 -5.78
C ALA A 29 22.79 -3.98 -6.54
N ASP A 30 22.71 -5.12 -5.89
CA ASP A 30 22.79 -6.43 -6.53
C ASP A 30 21.44 -7.14 -6.76
N GLY A 31 20.30 -6.47 -6.54
CA GLY A 31 18.98 -7.04 -6.90
C GLY A 31 18.57 -8.29 -6.09
N ARG A 32 19.34 -8.70 -5.08
CA ARG A 32 19.08 -9.91 -4.29
C ARG A 32 17.94 -9.75 -3.28
N PHE A 33 17.33 -8.57 -3.20
CA PHE A 33 16.30 -8.24 -2.20
C PHE A 33 14.87 -8.60 -2.62
N GLU A 34 14.68 -9.29 -3.74
CA GLU A 34 13.34 -9.62 -4.21
C GLU A 34 12.57 -10.58 -3.30
N ASN A 35 13.26 -11.29 -2.39
CA ASN A 35 12.59 -12.29 -1.53
C ASN A 35 13.18 -12.39 -0.12
N LEU A 36 13.27 -11.29 0.63
CA LEU A 36 13.75 -11.28 2.03
C LEU A 36 12.90 -12.10 3.01
N ARG A 37 11.77 -12.65 2.58
CA ARG A 37 10.94 -13.57 3.37
C ARG A 37 11.30 -15.03 3.15
N ASP A 38 12.11 -15.33 2.15
CA ASP A 38 12.62 -16.67 1.95
C ASP A 38 13.68 -16.97 3.02
N ILE A 39 13.40 -17.97 3.84
CA ILE A 39 14.30 -18.38 4.94
C ILE A 39 15.69 -18.73 4.39
N GLN A 40 15.78 -19.32 3.21
CA GLN A 40 17.07 -19.67 2.60
C GLN A 40 17.87 -18.42 2.25
N VAL A 41 17.23 -17.39 1.68
CA VAL A 41 17.88 -16.11 1.39
C VAL A 41 18.34 -15.41 2.67
N GLN A 42 17.54 -15.45 3.73
CA GLN A 42 17.91 -14.89 5.03
C GLN A 42 19.13 -15.65 5.64
N GLU A 43 19.14 -16.97 5.58
CA GLU A 43 20.24 -17.78 6.07
C GLU A 43 21.54 -17.49 5.31
N GLU A 44 21.50 -17.41 3.97
CA GLU A 44 22.66 -17.03 3.14
C GLU A 44 23.19 -15.65 3.51
N MET A 45 22.30 -14.68 3.73
CA MET A 45 22.70 -13.32 4.13
C MET A 45 23.31 -13.28 5.52
N ILE A 46 22.78 -14.05 6.48
CA ILE A 46 23.33 -14.16 7.84
C ILE A 46 24.73 -14.80 7.78
N GLU A 47 24.89 -15.86 7.02
CA GLU A 47 26.18 -16.54 6.85
C GLU A 47 27.21 -15.61 6.19
N GLU A 48 26.83 -14.90 5.11
CA GLU A 48 27.69 -13.92 4.43
C GLU A 48 28.09 -12.78 5.38
N PHE A 49 27.15 -12.23 6.15
CA PHE A 49 27.42 -11.16 7.11
C PHE A 49 28.34 -11.59 8.27
N LEU A 50 28.25 -12.85 8.66
CA LEU A 50 29.03 -13.41 9.77
C LEU A 50 30.34 -14.05 9.34
N ALA A 51 30.57 -14.28 8.04
CA ALA A 51 31.75 -14.97 7.51
C ALA A 51 33.10 -14.31 7.90
N ASP A 52 33.11 -12.96 8.00
CA ASP A 52 34.30 -12.19 8.34
C ASP A 52 34.49 -11.98 9.86
N LYS A 53 33.60 -12.56 10.69
CA LYS A 53 33.65 -12.40 12.15
C LYS A 53 34.20 -13.65 12.81
N GLU A 54 35.12 -13.46 13.76
CA GLU A 54 35.59 -14.54 14.65
C GLU A 54 34.46 -14.89 15.64
N LEU A 55 33.69 -15.94 15.32
CA LEU A 55 32.59 -16.42 16.15
C LEU A 55 33.03 -17.66 16.92
N ASP A 56 32.55 -17.76 18.16
CA ASP A 56 32.70 -18.98 18.95
C ASP A 56 31.96 -20.15 18.30
N GLU A 57 32.44 -21.37 18.52
CA GLU A 57 31.87 -22.61 17.99
C GLU A 57 30.38 -22.75 18.38
N GLY A 58 29.49 -22.88 17.41
CA GLY A 58 28.03 -23.00 17.61
C GLY A 58 27.23 -21.69 17.72
N VAL A 59 27.86 -20.52 17.62
CA VAL A 59 27.12 -19.24 17.62
C VAL A 59 26.30 -19.08 16.34
N LEU A 60 26.86 -19.42 15.18
CA LEU A 60 26.17 -19.37 13.90
C LEU A 60 24.92 -20.26 13.92
N GLU A 61 25.01 -21.48 14.42
CA GLU A 61 23.89 -22.41 14.51
C GLU A 61 22.75 -21.85 15.37
N LYS A 62 23.06 -21.21 16.50
CA LYS A 62 22.09 -20.56 17.36
C LYS A 62 21.43 -19.37 16.68
N VAL A 63 22.19 -18.57 15.93
CA VAL A 63 21.63 -17.42 15.18
C VAL A 63 20.64 -17.89 14.11
N LEU A 64 20.97 -18.95 13.37
CA LEU A 64 20.08 -19.55 12.37
C LEU A 64 18.83 -20.17 13.02
N GLU A 65 18.98 -20.83 14.18
CA GLU A 65 17.84 -21.34 14.94
C GLU A 65 16.91 -20.22 15.42
N HIS A 66 17.49 -19.13 15.93
CA HIS A 66 16.71 -17.95 16.31
C HIS A 66 16.00 -17.33 15.09
N ASN A 67 16.66 -17.21 13.94
CA ASN A 67 16.03 -16.72 12.71
C ASN A 67 14.82 -17.58 12.33
N LYS A 68 14.94 -18.91 12.34
CA LYS A 68 13.82 -19.84 12.08
C LYS A 68 12.67 -19.64 13.07
N ASN A 69 13.01 -19.50 14.35
CA ASN A 69 12.00 -19.32 15.39
C ASN A 69 11.26 -17.98 15.26
N TYR A 70 11.96 -16.90 14.94
CA TYR A 70 11.33 -15.60 14.70
C TYR A 70 10.47 -15.59 13.44
N ASN A 71 10.89 -16.25 12.35
CA ASN A 71 10.06 -16.39 11.15
C ASN A 71 8.77 -17.17 11.47
N ARG A 72 8.86 -18.26 12.27
CA ARG A 72 7.67 -19.00 12.72
C ARG A 72 6.73 -18.15 13.57
N ILE A 73 7.27 -17.35 14.49
CA ILE A 73 6.47 -16.42 15.32
C ILE A 73 5.82 -15.35 14.44
N ALA A 74 6.53 -14.84 13.44
CA ALA A 74 6.00 -13.85 12.49
C ALA A 74 4.89 -14.45 11.60
N GLU A 75 4.98 -15.72 11.22
CA GLU A 75 3.92 -16.43 10.49
C GLU A 75 2.70 -16.72 11.38
N GLU A 76 2.91 -17.05 12.66
CA GLU A 76 1.83 -17.31 13.63
C GLU A 76 1.15 -16.02 14.09
N GLN A 77 1.86 -14.92 14.20
CA GLN A 77 1.29 -13.61 14.43
C GLN A 77 0.76 -13.12 13.08
N GLU A 78 -0.57 -13.06 12.92
CA GLU A 78 -1.29 -12.60 11.74
C GLU A 78 -0.95 -11.12 11.40
N ASP A 79 0.33 -10.81 11.23
CA ASP A 79 0.83 -9.46 11.08
C ASP A 79 0.67 -8.92 9.65
N ILE A 80 0.42 -7.62 9.59
CA ILE A 80 0.22 -6.86 8.36
C ILE A 80 1.53 -6.90 7.56
N SER A 81 1.49 -7.50 6.37
CA SER A 81 2.63 -7.50 5.47
C SER A 81 2.89 -6.10 4.91
N ARG A 82 3.92 -5.42 5.44
CA ARG A 82 4.25 -4.04 5.05
C ARG A 82 5.18 -3.93 3.84
N ASN A 83 5.93 -5.01 3.54
CA ASN A 83 6.91 -5.03 2.45
C ASN A 83 6.40 -5.72 1.17
N VAL A 84 5.10 -5.71 0.93
CA VAL A 84 4.53 -6.26 -0.30
C VAL A 84 4.57 -5.23 -1.41
N ILE A 85 5.31 -5.51 -2.48
CA ILE A 85 5.28 -4.70 -3.69
C ILE A 85 4.00 -5.03 -4.45
N TRP A 86 3.13 -4.05 -4.57
CA TRP A 86 1.90 -4.16 -5.32
C TRP A 86 1.70 -2.99 -6.30
N SER A 87 0.94 -3.22 -7.33
CA SER A 87 0.63 -2.21 -8.34
C SER A 87 -0.85 -2.21 -8.70
N ILE A 88 -1.42 -1.03 -8.84
CA ILE A 88 -2.79 -0.88 -9.32
C ILE A 88 -2.82 -1.17 -10.82
N LYS A 89 -3.69 -2.07 -11.25
CA LYS A 89 -3.93 -2.39 -12.66
C LYS A 89 -5.07 -1.57 -13.25
N GLU A 90 -6.18 -1.52 -12.53
CA GLU A 90 -7.37 -0.85 -12.98
C GLU A 90 -8.14 -0.25 -11.80
N MET A 91 -8.75 0.89 -12.01
CA MET A 91 -9.68 1.50 -11.07
C MET A 91 -10.95 1.91 -11.82
N GLN A 92 -12.09 1.56 -11.23
CA GLN A 92 -13.42 1.99 -11.68
C GLN A 92 -14.17 2.61 -10.51
N TRP A 93 -14.91 3.69 -10.77
CA TRP A 93 -15.73 4.28 -9.73
C TRP A 93 -16.95 4.99 -10.28
N ASP A 94 -18.01 4.97 -9.50
CA ASP A 94 -19.26 5.63 -9.77
C ASP A 94 -19.64 6.48 -8.56
N ASN A 95 -19.99 7.72 -8.81
CA ASN A 95 -20.57 8.65 -7.84
C ASN A 95 -19.74 8.84 -6.55
N LEU A 96 -18.43 8.61 -6.58
CA LEU A 96 -17.54 8.96 -5.47
C LEU A 96 -17.19 10.45 -5.52
N PHE A 97 -17.29 11.14 -4.39
CA PHE A 97 -17.02 12.57 -4.22
C PHE A 97 -17.82 13.44 -5.20
N ASN A 98 -17.14 14.14 -6.11
CA ASN A 98 -17.74 14.99 -7.12
C ASN A 98 -17.86 14.33 -8.51
N TYR A 99 -17.50 13.05 -8.62
CA TYR A 99 -17.63 12.29 -9.86
C TYR A 99 -19.07 11.78 -10.09
N GLY A 100 -19.40 11.59 -11.35
CA GLY A 100 -20.59 10.87 -11.79
C GLY A 100 -20.31 9.38 -12.00
N GLU A 101 -21.01 8.79 -12.96
CA GLU A 101 -20.95 7.36 -13.25
C GLU A 101 -19.92 7.03 -14.34
N LYS A 102 -19.53 5.75 -14.42
CA LYS A 102 -18.68 5.16 -15.47
C LYS A 102 -17.30 5.76 -15.59
N ASN A 103 -16.69 6.09 -14.45
CA ASN A 103 -15.28 6.48 -14.46
C ASN A 103 -14.39 5.25 -14.42
N LYS A 104 -13.32 5.28 -15.23
CA LYS A 104 -12.36 4.19 -15.33
C LYS A 104 -10.97 4.72 -15.65
N ILE A 105 -9.96 4.18 -14.97
CA ILE A 105 -8.54 4.37 -15.30
C ILE A 105 -7.89 2.98 -15.37
N SER A 106 -7.22 2.68 -16.49
CA SER A 106 -6.30 1.56 -16.60
C SER A 106 -4.88 2.05 -16.41
N PHE A 107 -4.14 1.43 -15.52
CA PHE A 107 -2.75 1.76 -15.21
C PHE A 107 -1.76 0.91 -16.00
N GLU A 108 -2.22 -0.14 -16.70
CA GLU A 108 -1.35 -1.09 -17.41
C GLU A 108 -0.44 -0.43 -18.46
N ASN A 109 -0.95 0.60 -19.12
CA ASN A 109 -0.23 1.31 -20.17
C ASN A 109 0.35 2.66 -19.69
N LEU A 110 0.30 2.93 -18.37
CA LEU A 110 0.81 4.15 -17.79
C LEU A 110 2.23 3.90 -17.25
N ASN A 111 3.23 4.40 -17.96
CA ASN A 111 4.63 4.29 -17.56
C ASN A 111 5.25 5.67 -17.33
N GLY A 112 6.16 5.77 -16.37
CA GLY A 112 6.85 7.01 -16.03
C GLY A 112 6.02 7.99 -15.23
N ILE A 113 6.26 9.29 -15.38
CA ILE A 113 5.58 10.35 -14.64
C ILE A 113 4.31 10.77 -15.37
N ILE A 114 3.18 10.70 -14.67
CA ILE A 114 1.87 11.04 -15.22
C ILE A 114 1.35 12.30 -14.54
N GLY A 115 1.00 13.31 -15.33
CA GLY A 115 0.40 14.54 -14.86
C GLY A 115 -1.13 14.54 -14.98
N ILE A 116 -1.83 14.89 -13.90
CA ILE A 116 -3.28 15.12 -13.90
C ILE A 116 -3.54 16.63 -13.93
N PHE A 117 -4.07 17.12 -15.04
CA PHE A 117 -4.33 18.56 -15.25
C PHE A 117 -5.82 18.85 -15.26
N GLY A 118 -6.18 20.03 -14.79
CA GLY A 118 -7.57 20.51 -14.77
C GLY A 118 -7.71 21.78 -13.94
N LYS A 119 -8.87 22.45 -14.06
CA LYS A 119 -9.20 23.62 -13.25
C LYS A 119 -9.22 23.31 -11.76
N ASN A 120 -9.08 24.31 -10.90
CA ASN A 120 -9.29 24.13 -9.47
C ASN A 120 -10.72 23.63 -9.22
N TYR A 121 -10.88 22.78 -8.21
CA TYR A 121 -12.17 22.12 -7.88
C TYR A 121 -12.70 21.13 -8.93
N SER A 122 -11.95 20.78 -9.97
CA SER A 122 -12.37 19.79 -10.99
C SER A 122 -12.30 18.33 -10.53
N GLY A 123 -11.87 18.07 -9.30
CA GLY A 123 -11.79 16.70 -8.76
C GLY A 123 -10.45 16.00 -8.94
N LYS A 124 -9.36 16.68 -9.33
CA LYS A 124 -8.05 16.06 -9.50
C LYS A 124 -7.61 15.23 -8.28
N SER A 125 -7.67 15.82 -7.09
CA SER A 125 -7.33 15.13 -5.83
C SER A 125 -8.32 14.02 -5.48
N SER A 126 -9.58 14.16 -5.90
CA SER A 126 -10.61 13.16 -5.63
C SER A 126 -10.39 11.84 -6.37
N ILE A 127 -9.57 11.82 -7.44
CA ILE A 127 -9.14 10.56 -8.10
C ILE A 127 -8.33 9.73 -7.10
N VAL A 128 -7.33 10.37 -6.47
CA VAL A 128 -6.46 9.71 -5.48
C VAL A 128 -7.28 9.31 -4.25
N ASP A 129 -8.12 10.21 -3.73
CA ASP A 129 -9.00 9.90 -2.61
C ASP A 129 -9.98 8.76 -2.92
N SER A 130 -10.43 8.62 -4.19
CA SER A 130 -11.27 7.49 -4.61
C SER A 130 -10.50 6.17 -4.60
N ALA A 131 -9.22 6.16 -4.98
CA ALA A 131 -8.36 4.99 -4.87
C ALA A 131 -8.12 4.61 -3.41
N LEU A 132 -7.71 5.58 -2.57
CA LEU A 132 -7.49 5.37 -1.14
C LEU A 132 -8.73 4.84 -0.43
N TYR A 133 -9.89 5.45 -0.72
CA TYR A 133 -11.15 4.98 -0.16
C TYR A 133 -11.48 3.56 -0.59
N SER A 134 -11.28 3.23 -1.86
CA SER A 134 -11.57 1.88 -2.38
C SER A 134 -10.70 0.81 -1.71
N ILE A 135 -9.44 1.11 -1.41
CA ILE A 135 -8.52 0.17 -0.75
C ILE A 135 -8.72 0.19 0.78
N PHE A 136 -8.56 1.36 1.40
CA PHE A 136 -8.38 1.50 2.85
C PHE A 136 -9.62 1.96 3.60
N ASN A 137 -10.72 2.30 2.91
CA ASN A 137 -11.93 2.90 3.51
C ASN A 137 -11.67 4.27 4.19
N ASP A 138 -10.64 4.99 3.74
CA ASP A 138 -10.23 6.28 4.27
C ASP A 138 -9.73 7.20 3.13
N THR A 139 -9.40 8.44 3.43
CA THR A 139 -8.96 9.45 2.46
C THR A 139 -7.66 10.11 2.88
N SER A 140 -6.99 10.81 1.96
CA SER A 140 -5.76 11.57 2.26
C SER A 140 -5.93 12.67 3.32
N LYS A 141 -7.15 13.02 3.66
CA LYS A 141 -7.49 14.07 4.64
C LYS A 141 -8.03 13.52 5.96
N GLY A 142 -7.87 12.21 6.19
CA GLY A 142 -8.36 11.49 7.35
C GLY A 142 -9.80 11.01 7.21
N GLU A 143 -10.28 10.32 8.24
CA GLU A 143 -11.59 9.68 8.25
C GLU A 143 -12.73 10.62 7.88
N ARG A 144 -13.53 10.21 6.92
CA ARG A 144 -14.77 10.87 6.54
C ARG A 144 -15.95 9.93 6.76
N LYS A 145 -17.07 10.49 7.16
CA LYS A 145 -18.32 9.71 7.18
C LYS A 145 -18.63 9.23 5.76
N ASN A 146 -18.96 7.96 5.61
CA ASN A 146 -19.25 7.34 4.32
C ASN A 146 -20.32 8.10 3.50
N VAL A 147 -21.26 8.76 4.17
CA VAL A 147 -22.27 9.59 3.52
C VAL A 147 -21.66 10.76 2.72
N HIS A 148 -20.49 11.26 3.14
CA HIS A 148 -19.79 12.36 2.45
C HIS A 148 -18.85 11.88 1.33
N ILE A 149 -18.65 10.57 1.22
CA ILE A 149 -17.95 9.95 0.10
C ILE A 149 -18.87 9.83 -1.13
N ILE A 150 -20.16 9.59 -0.89
CA ILE A 150 -21.16 9.53 -1.95
C ILE A 150 -21.41 10.95 -2.49
N ASN A 151 -21.43 11.10 -3.81
CA ASN A 151 -21.79 12.36 -4.46
C ASN A 151 -23.09 12.92 -3.87
N GLN A 152 -23.10 14.22 -3.60
CA GLN A 152 -24.25 14.88 -2.92
C GLN A 152 -25.58 14.67 -3.67
N ASN A 153 -25.52 14.59 -5.00
CA ASN A 153 -26.68 14.44 -5.88
C ASN A 153 -27.05 12.98 -6.18
N LYS A 154 -26.42 12.02 -5.51
CA LYS A 154 -26.62 10.59 -5.75
C LYS A 154 -26.86 9.87 -4.44
N ASP A 155 -27.54 8.73 -4.51
CA ASP A 155 -27.87 7.89 -3.34
C ASP A 155 -26.99 6.67 -3.24
N GLN A 156 -26.28 6.33 -4.32
CA GLN A 156 -25.38 5.18 -4.38
C GLN A 156 -24.05 5.60 -4.98
N ALA A 157 -22.99 4.92 -4.53
CA ALA A 157 -21.65 5.06 -5.09
C ALA A 157 -20.95 3.70 -5.07
N ARG A 158 -19.98 3.52 -5.95
CA ARG A 158 -19.16 2.32 -6.03
C ARG A 158 -17.71 2.70 -6.26
N GLY A 159 -16.80 2.02 -5.56
CA GLY A 159 -15.38 2.01 -5.87
C GLY A 159 -14.93 0.58 -6.11
N ARG A 160 -14.22 0.33 -7.21
CA ARG A 160 -13.59 -0.95 -7.52
C ARG A 160 -12.15 -0.71 -7.93
N ILE A 161 -11.25 -1.51 -7.39
CA ILE A 161 -9.84 -1.45 -7.72
C ILE A 161 -9.27 -2.85 -7.89
N ASP A 162 -8.49 -3.05 -8.95
CA ASP A 162 -7.78 -4.27 -9.26
C ASP A 162 -6.29 -4.05 -9.01
N ILE A 163 -5.69 -4.89 -8.16
CA ILE A 163 -4.31 -4.74 -7.65
C ILE A 163 -3.53 -6.02 -7.91
N GLN A 164 -2.36 -5.89 -8.52
CA GLN A 164 -1.43 -6.99 -8.75
C GLN A 164 -0.42 -7.08 -7.62
N VAL A 165 -0.25 -8.28 -7.05
CA VAL A 165 0.80 -8.63 -6.09
C VAL A 165 1.51 -9.88 -6.60
N GLY A 166 2.74 -9.74 -7.07
CA GLY A 166 3.42 -10.84 -7.77
C GLY A 166 2.58 -11.33 -8.94
N GLU A 167 2.26 -12.62 -8.97
CA GLU A 167 1.41 -13.24 -10.00
C GLU A 167 -0.09 -13.17 -9.70
N ASN A 168 -0.47 -12.80 -8.48
CA ASN A 168 -1.86 -12.77 -8.04
C ASN A 168 -2.53 -11.43 -8.34
N LEU A 169 -3.72 -11.47 -8.91
CA LEU A 169 -4.57 -10.29 -9.13
C LEU A 169 -5.70 -10.28 -8.11
N TYR A 170 -5.77 -9.19 -7.34
CA TYR A 170 -6.79 -8.98 -6.32
C TYR A 170 -7.78 -7.92 -6.75
N ARG A 171 -9.02 -8.05 -6.30
CA ARG A 171 -10.10 -7.09 -6.53
C ARG A 171 -10.74 -6.69 -5.22
N ILE A 172 -10.87 -5.39 -5.01
CA ILE A 172 -11.62 -4.81 -3.89
C ILE A 172 -12.78 -4.02 -4.48
N THR A 173 -14.00 -4.28 -4.02
CA THR A 173 -15.20 -3.53 -4.41
C THR A 173 -15.90 -3.03 -3.16
N ARG A 174 -16.19 -1.71 -3.13
CA ARG A 174 -16.99 -1.08 -2.08
C ARG A 174 -18.21 -0.44 -2.69
N ASP A 175 -19.38 -0.94 -2.29
CA ASP A 175 -20.67 -0.40 -2.67
C ASP A 175 -21.25 0.41 -1.50
N LEU A 176 -21.65 1.63 -1.77
CA LEU A 176 -22.22 2.54 -0.78
C LEU A 176 -23.65 2.88 -1.16
N ALA A 177 -24.53 2.87 -0.19
CA ALA A 177 -25.91 3.34 -0.35
C ALA A 177 -26.30 4.24 0.81
N LYS A 178 -26.87 5.43 0.50
CA LYS A 178 -27.46 6.32 1.51
C LYS A 178 -28.67 5.66 2.14
N ASN A 179 -28.75 5.74 3.45
CA ASN A 179 -29.91 5.29 4.23
C ASN A 179 -30.41 6.45 5.09
N THR A 180 -31.66 6.83 4.91
CA THR A 180 -32.29 7.87 5.70
C THR A 180 -33.18 7.21 6.76
N SER A 181 -32.86 7.43 8.02
CA SER A 181 -33.67 6.93 9.14
C SER A 181 -34.95 7.77 9.32
N ASN A 182 -35.93 7.21 10.03
CA ASN A 182 -37.19 7.89 10.39
C ASN A 182 -36.99 9.23 11.14
N LEU A 183 -35.80 9.49 11.67
CA LEU A 183 -35.39 10.73 12.32
C LEU A 183 -34.66 11.71 11.39
N ASN A 184 -34.79 11.57 10.07
CA ASN A 184 -34.07 12.35 9.05
C ASN A 184 -32.53 12.31 9.19
N LYS A 185 -31.98 11.30 9.87
CA LYS A 185 -30.56 11.13 10.01
C LYS A 185 -30.03 10.32 8.81
N VAL A 186 -29.23 10.97 7.98
CA VAL A 186 -28.64 10.31 6.80
C VAL A 186 -27.36 9.59 7.22
N SER A 187 -27.31 8.31 6.92
CA SER A 187 -26.13 7.44 7.07
C SER A 187 -25.83 6.76 5.74
N ALA A 188 -24.71 6.06 5.63
CA ALA A 188 -24.41 5.23 4.48
C ALA A 188 -24.13 3.80 4.92
N LYS A 189 -24.79 2.83 4.27
CA LYS A 189 -24.42 1.42 4.34
C LYS A 189 -23.28 1.18 3.36
N VAL A 190 -22.29 0.39 3.77
CA VAL A 190 -21.17 -0.01 2.93
C VAL A 190 -21.17 -1.53 2.85
N GLU A 191 -21.16 -2.06 1.64
CA GLU A 191 -20.90 -3.46 1.35
C GLU A 191 -19.48 -3.55 0.79
N LEU A 192 -18.73 -4.55 1.20
CA LEU A 192 -17.33 -4.76 0.87
C LEU A 192 -17.14 -6.16 0.34
N ASP A 193 -16.54 -6.27 -0.83
CA ASP A 193 -16.12 -7.52 -1.44
C ASP A 193 -14.63 -7.49 -1.74
N PHE A 194 -13.93 -8.58 -1.37
CA PHE A 194 -12.52 -8.79 -1.59
C PHE A 194 -12.30 -10.16 -2.19
N ALA A 195 -11.65 -10.25 -3.33
CA ALA A 195 -11.44 -11.49 -4.07
C ALA A 195 -10.06 -11.53 -4.74
N VAL A 196 -9.55 -12.74 -4.98
CA VAL A 196 -8.36 -13.02 -5.77
C VAL A 196 -8.76 -13.77 -7.04
N PHE A 197 -8.08 -13.48 -8.16
CA PHE A 197 -8.28 -14.17 -9.42
C PHE A 197 -7.36 -15.39 -9.49
N ASP A 198 -7.91 -16.58 -9.67
CA ASP A 198 -7.16 -17.85 -9.74
C ASP A 198 -6.72 -18.23 -11.16
N GLY A 199 -6.95 -17.34 -12.14
CA GLY A 199 -6.69 -17.59 -13.57
C GLY A 199 -7.95 -17.96 -14.36
N THR A 200 -9.03 -18.36 -13.68
CA THR A 200 -10.32 -18.71 -14.28
C THR A 200 -11.49 -17.93 -13.70
N GLU A 201 -11.54 -17.80 -12.38
CA GLU A 201 -12.63 -17.12 -11.69
C GLU A 201 -12.13 -16.33 -10.47
N TRP A 202 -13.00 -15.49 -9.90
CA TRP A 202 -12.72 -14.70 -8.71
C TRP A 202 -13.07 -15.48 -7.45
N GLN A 203 -12.07 -15.82 -6.66
CA GLN A 203 -12.23 -16.50 -5.38
C GLN A 203 -12.40 -15.49 -4.25
N PRO A 204 -13.49 -15.55 -3.46
CA PRO A 204 -13.73 -14.59 -2.39
C PRO A 204 -12.76 -14.79 -1.22
N LEU A 205 -12.21 -13.70 -0.72
CA LEU A 205 -11.36 -13.61 0.46
C LEU A 205 -12.06 -12.86 1.62
N ASN A 206 -13.38 -12.80 1.56
CA ASN A 206 -14.19 -12.11 2.54
C ASN A 206 -14.14 -12.79 3.91
N GLY A 207 -14.03 -11.99 4.98
CA GLY A 207 -14.29 -12.45 6.32
C GLY A 207 -15.80 -12.61 6.59
N THR A 208 -16.17 -13.15 7.75
CA THR A 208 -17.57 -13.28 8.16
C THR A 208 -18.25 -11.93 8.43
N THR A 209 -17.45 -10.88 8.67
CA THR A 209 -17.90 -9.50 8.85
C THR A 209 -17.10 -8.56 7.97
N ARG A 210 -17.67 -7.37 7.68
CA ARG A 210 -16.94 -6.33 6.95
C ARG A 210 -15.60 -5.96 7.62
N ASN A 211 -15.57 -5.89 8.95
CA ASN A 211 -14.33 -5.56 9.68
C ASN A 211 -13.26 -6.64 9.50
N GLN A 212 -13.63 -7.90 9.41
CA GLN A 212 -12.69 -8.98 9.09
C GLN A 212 -12.21 -8.90 7.65
N THR A 213 -13.10 -8.57 6.70
CA THR A 213 -12.70 -8.33 5.31
C THR A 213 -11.73 -7.14 5.21
N ASP A 214 -12.01 -6.04 5.92
CA ASP A 214 -11.09 -4.88 5.99
C ASP A 214 -9.73 -5.28 6.64
N ALA A 215 -9.73 -6.17 7.64
CA ALA A 215 -8.51 -6.71 8.22
C ALA A 215 -7.73 -7.57 7.21
N ASN A 216 -8.42 -8.43 6.45
CA ASN A 216 -7.80 -9.22 5.38
C ASN A 216 -7.16 -8.31 4.32
N ILE A 217 -7.83 -7.23 3.91
CA ILE A 217 -7.26 -6.25 2.98
C ILE A 217 -5.99 -5.62 3.55
N ARG A 218 -6.01 -5.21 4.83
CA ARG A 218 -4.82 -4.63 5.48
C ARG A 218 -3.65 -5.59 5.59
N ARG A 219 -3.91 -6.89 5.77
CA ARG A 219 -2.86 -7.93 5.74
C ARG A 219 -2.16 -8.01 4.39
N HIS A 220 -2.89 -7.80 3.28
CA HIS A 220 -2.33 -7.89 1.93
C HIS A 220 -1.69 -6.58 1.46
N PHE A 221 -2.19 -5.43 1.87
CA PHE A 221 -1.82 -4.13 1.28
C PHE A 221 -1.25 -3.12 2.28
N GLY A 222 -1.18 -3.48 3.56
CA GLY A 222 -0.76 -2.58 4.62
C GLY A 222 -1.86 -1.61 5.07
N THR A 223 -1.49 -0.58 5.82
CA THR A 223 -2.39 0.45 6.31
C THR A 223 -2.34 1.71 5.44
N ILE A 224 -3.35 2.56 5.56
CA ILE A 224 -3.36 3.85 4.87
C ILE A 224 -2.22 4.75 5.36
N GLU A 225 -1.88 4.68 6.66
CA GLU A 225 -0.77 5.44 7.22
C GLU A 225 0.55 5.04 6.57
N ASP A 226 0.81 3.74 6.44
CA ASP A 226 2.01 3.22 5.78
C ASP A 226 2.08 3.68 4.33
N PHE A 227 0.95 3.63 3.62
CA PHE A 227 0.85 4.10 2.23
C PHE A 227 1.09 5.61 2.10
N LEU A 228 0.51 6.42 2.97
CA LEU A 228 0.68 7.88 2.96
C LEU A 228 2.11 8.30 3.31
N LEU A 229 2.81 7.52 4.14
CA LEU A 229 4.19 7.79 4.52
C LEU A 229 5.20 7.39 3.43
N THR A 230 4.92 6.34 2.67
CA THR A 230 5.90 5.73 1.75
C THR A 230 5.62 6.01 0.28
N SER A 231 4.35 5.98 -0.11
CA SER A 231 3.94 5.94 -1.52
C SER A 231 3.23 7.21 -1.98
N MET A 232 2.81 8.08 -1.05
CA MET A 232 2.06 9.28 -1.38
C MET A 232 2.63 10.53 -0.71
N ALA A 233 2.96 11.54 -1.51
CA ALA A 233 3.26 12.89 -1.01
C ALA A 233 2.02 13.76 -1.13
N SER A 234 1.33 14.03 -0.01
CA SER A 234 0.22 14.98 0.00
C SER A 234 0.72 16.43 -0.04
N GLN A 235 -0.08 17.35 -0.56
CA GLN A 235 0.28 18.77 -0.64
C GLN A 235 0.54 19.40 0.74
N MET A 236 -0.11 18.88 1.79
CA MET A 236 0.00 19.41 3.16
C MET A 236 1.07 18.67 4.00
N ASP A 237 1.33 17.39 3.72
CA ASP A 237 2.15 16.51 4.55
C ASP A 237 3.33 15.86 3.82
N SER A 238 3.70 16.36 2.64
CA SER A 238 4.82 15.81 1.85
C SER A 238 6.17 15.79 2.58
N LEU A 239 6.27 16.50 3.70
CA LEU A 239 7.45 16.55 4.55
C LEU A 239 7.16 16.11 5.99
N SER A 240 6.07 15.39 6.23
CA SER A 240 5.70 14.97 7.59
C SER A 240 6.81 14.17 8.25
N PHE A 241 7.37 13.18 7.56
CA PHE A 241 8.51 12.40 8.06
C PHE A 241 9.73 13.27 8.43
N VAL A 242 10.04 14.29 7.62
CA VAL A 242 11.19 15.19 7.88
C VAL A 242 10.93 16.12 9.06
N LYS A 243 9.66 16.52 9.26
CA LYS A 243 9.24 17.41 10.34
C LYS A 243 9.09 16.72 11.69
N GLU A 244 8.88 15.41 11.68
CA GLU A 244 8.70 14.64 12.92
C GLU A 244 9.99 14.58 13.74
N GLY A 245 9.83 14.45 15.07
CA GLY A 245 10.94 14.25 16.00
C GLY A 245 11.69 12.94 15.77
N SER A 246 12.91 12.83 16.30
CA SER A 246 13.78 11.65 16.09
C SER A 246 13.13 10.34 16.54
N THR A 247 12.40 10.34 17.65
CA THR A 247 11.70 9.15 18.17
C THR A 247 10.66 8.66 17.18
N LYS A 248 9.77 9.55 16.71
CA LYS A 248 8.71 9.19 15.79
C LYS A 248 9.24 8.76 14.41
N ARG A 249 10.34 9.37 13.95
CA ARG A 249 11.02 8.91 12.72
C ARG A 249 11.59 7.51 12.87
N LYS A 250 12.14 7.16 14.05
CA LYS A 250 12.61 5.79 14.34
C LYS A 250 11.45 4.79 14.34
N GLU A 251 10.34 5.11 15.00
CA GLU A 251 9.11 4.29 14.99
C GLU A 251 8.59 4.04 13.57
N ILE A 252 8.53 5.09 12.74
CA ILE A 252 8.11 4.98 11.33
C ILE A 252 9.07 4.08 10.55
N LEU A 253 10.39 4.25 10.72
CA LEU A 253 11.38 3.41 10.07
C LEU A 253 11.33 1.96 10.57
N ALA A 254 11.16 1.76 11.88
CA ALA A 254 11.01 0.42 12.47
C ALA A 254 9.80 -0.30 11.88
N LYS A 255 8.66 0.39 11.79
CA LYS A 255 7.46 -0.13 11.12
C LYS A 255 7.70 -0.46 9.64
N PHE A 256 8.38 0.44 8.92
CA PHE A 256 8.66 0.25 7.50
C PHE A 256 9.60 -0.93 7.23
N LEU A 257 10.53 -1.18 8.15
CA LEU A 257 11.52 -2.27 8.06
C LEU A 257 11.06 -3.54 8.78
N ASP A 258 9.81 -3.59 9.26
CA ASP A 258 9.25 -4.69 10.07
C ASP A 258 10.10 -5.03 11.31
N LEU A 259 10.76 -4.02 11.90
CA LEU A 259 11.61 -4.17 13.08
C LEU A 259 10.84 -4.13 14.41
N ASP A 260 9.53 -3.81 14.38
CA ASP A 260 8.67 -3.79 15.58
C ASP A 260 8.63 -5.15 16.30
N LEU A 261 8.95 -6.25 15.59
CA LEU A 261 9.08 -7.61 16.14
C LEU A 261 10.24 -7.75 17.13
N PHE A 262 11.21 -6.84 17.09
CA PHE A 262 12.39 -6.89 17.96
C PHE A 262 12.28 -5.98 19.20
N ASP A 263 11.23 -5.18 19.30
CA ASP A 263 10.97 -4.28 20.42
C ASP A 263 10.05 -4.90 21.52
N ALA A 264 9.76 -6.20 21.44
CA ALA A 264 8.89 -6.94 22.35
C ALA A 264 9.66 -7.61 23.50
#